data_df2e21f014b8f6560f801e89deaf804d
#
_entry.id   df2e21f014b8f6560f801e89deaf804d
#
_cell.length_a   1.000
_cell.length_b   1.000
_cell.length_c   1.000
_cell.angle_alpha   90.00
_cell.angle_beta   90.00
_cell.angle_gamma   90.00
#
_symmetry.space_group_name_H-M   'P 1'
#
loop_
_entity.id
_entity.type
_entity.pdbx_description
1 polymer ?
#
loop_
_entity_poly.entity_id
_entity_poly.type
_entity_poly.pdbx_seq_one_letter_code
_entity_poly.pdbx_strand_id
1 'polypeptide(L)'
;MSINDSSIAFIGLGEAASTIISGWGNNRANQIQAFDIKLQSDHTKEEIIARASKLNIQIKFSLKELIRDADLIFSTVTADQALAVAKKVSTHLKKGAFFFDLNSCAPSSKQEACENIQIFDGRYVDVAVMAPVSAKKHLVPLMISGDKAFQACTILEKLPMDVKIIEGPVGRASSIKMVRSIMVKGLEALTAECALAAVEADVLDEVFNSLSAEHPHFYIIKHSIYNFERSLSHGKRRSEELLEVSKMLEDLRLANHMSKATAIWQNNIGSLEKTNSMSEIKENFVSFAKQLSAELRDIKE
;
A
#
# COMPACT_ATOMS: atom_id res chain seq x y z
N MET A 1 -14.51 16.48 20.55
CA MET A 1 -13.26 15.89 21.04
C MET A 1 -12.11 16.76 20.58
N SER A 2 -11.29 17.26 21.49
CA SER A 2 -10.08 17.98 21.09
C SER A 2 -9.09 16.93 20.55
N ILE A 3 -8.57 17.12 19.35
CA ILE A 3 -7.63 16.16 18.76
C ILE A 3 -6.31 16.12 19.54
N ASN A 4 -6.02 17.17 20.28
CA ASN A 4 -4.82 17.28 21.12
C ASN A 4 -4.86 16.33 22.33
N ASP A 5 -6.05 15.83 22.68
CA ASP A 5 -6.26 14.92 23.82
C ASP A 5 -6.58 13.48 23.34
N SER A 6 -6.63 13.25 22.02
CA SER A 6 -6.98 11.93 21.45
C SER A 6 -5.79 10.99 21.47
N SER A 7 -6.02 9.76 21.95
CA SER A 7 -5.04 8.67 21.84
C SER A 7 -5.06 8.08 20.43
N ILE A 8 -3.89 8.01 19.79
CA ILE A 8 -3.70 7.54 18.42
C ILE A 8 -2.97 6.21 18.43
N ALA A 9 -3.57 5.18 17.85
CA ALA A 9 -3.00 3.85 17.73
C ALA A 9 -2.66 3.51 16.27
N PHE A 10 -1.47 2.98 16.02
CA PHE A 10 -1.08 2.39 14.73
C PHE A 10 -0.94 0.89 14.85
N ILE A 11 -1.69 0.15 14.01
CA ILE A 11 -1.56 -1.29 13.85
C ILE A 11 -0.73 -1.54 12.58
N GLY A 12 0.48 -2.05 12.77
CA GLY A 12 1.53 -2.10 11.76
C GLY A 12 2.40 -0.83 11.80
N LEU A 13 3.69 -0.98 12.00
CA LEU A 13 4.68 0.11 12.01
C LEU A 13 5.67 -0.05 10.85
N GLY A 14 5.10 -0.34 9.64
CA GLY A 14 5.83 -0.43 8.38
C GLY A 14 6.15 0.95 7.77
N GLU A 15 6.45 0.96 6.46
CA GLU A 15 6.78 2.17 5.69
C GLU A 15 5.67 3.24 5.80
N ALA A 16 4.41 2.85 5.60
CA ALA A 16 3.29 3.80 5.56
C ALA A 16 3.11 4.50 6.92
N ALA A 17 3.00 3.74 8.01
CA ALA A 17 2.85 4.30 9.35
C ALA A 17 4.03 5.21 9.72
N SER A 18 5.27 4.70 9.56
CA SER A 18 6.48 5.43 9.93
C SER A 18 6.60 6.76 9.19
N THR A 19 6.25 6.76 7.91
CA THR A 19 6.34 7.93 7.06
C THR A 19 5.26 8.97 7.41
N ILE A 20 4.03 8.54 7.66
CA ILE A 20 2.94 9.42 8.11
C ILE A 20 3.28 10.04 9.46
N ILE A 21 3.67 9.23 10.44
CA ILE A 21 4.05 9.69 11.80
C ILE A 21 5.22 10.69 11.72
N SER A 22 6.26 10.37 10.94
CA SER A 22 7.38 11.29 10.71
C SER A 22 6.93 12.63 10.13
N GLY A 23 5.89 12.63 9.31
CA GLY A 23 5.34 13.85 8.73
C GLY A 23 4.59 14.72 9.73
N TRP A 24 3.95 14.14 10.74
CA TRP A 24 3.29 14.89 11.80
C TRP A 24 4.28 15.54 12.78
N GLY A 25 5.52 15.05 12.85
CA GLY A 25 6.57 15.60 13.71
C GLY A 25 6.38 15.31 15.21
N ASN A 26 7.30 15.83 16.02
CA ASN A 26 7.39 15.50 17.44
C ASN A 26 6.22 16.02 18.29
N ASN A 27 5.48 17.03 17.85
CA ASN A 27 4.39 17.63 18.61
C ASN A 27 3.25 16.66 18.92
N ARG A 28 3.16 15.52 18.22
CA ARG A 28 2.14 14.48 18.42
C ARG A 28 2.68 13.15 18.94
N ALA A 29 3.98 13.03 19.08
CA ALA A 29 4.63 11.77 19.43
C ALA A 29 4.08 11.14 20.73
N ASN A 30 3.82 11.96 21.76
CA ASN A 30 3.31 11.51 23.05
C ASN A 30 1.88 10.91 23.01
N GLN A 31 1.14 11.18 21.94
CA GLN A 31 -0.23 10.66 21.75
C GLN A 31 -0.26 9.39 20.92
N ILE A 32 0.88 9.02 20.30
CA ILE A 32 0.97 7.92 19.34
C ILE A 32 1.53 6.69 20.02
N GLN A 33 0.79 5.60 19.86
CA GLN A 33 1.21 4.26 20.27
C GLN A 33 1.15 3.33 19.06
N ALA A 34 2.02 2.32 18.99
CA ALA A 34 2.03 1.38 17.90
C ALA A 34 2.21 -0.07 18.36
N PHE A 35 1.65 -1.00 17.61
CA PHE A 35 1.91 -2.42 17.66
C PHE A 35 2.24 -2.93 16.27
N ASP A 36 3.24 -3.80 16.18
CA ASP A 36 3.55 -4.54 14.97
C ASP A 36 3.73 -6.01 15.31
N ILE A 37 3.24 -6.91 14.45
CA ILE A 37 3.36 -8.37 14.65
C ILE A 37 4.82 -8.83 14.74
N LYS A 38 5.73 -8.12 14.09
CA LYS A 38 7.18 -8.35 14.15
C LYS A 38 7.78 -8.23 15.55
N LEU A 39 7.07 -7.59 16.50
CA LEU A 39 7.47 -7.55 17.91
C LEU A 39 7.42 -8.94 18.59
N GLN A 40 6.71 -9.89 18.01
CA GLN A 40 6.57 -11.24 18.52
C GLN A 40 7.71 -12.20 18.10
N SER A 41 8.62 -11.73 17.24
CA SER A 41 9.77 -12.49 16.77
C SER A 41 11.07 -11.82 17.20
N ASP A 42 11.96 -12.57 17.84
CA ASP A 42 13.26 -12.06 18.31
C ASP A 42 14.13 -11.53 17.17
N HIS A 43 13.98 -12.07 15.96
CA HIS A 43 14.75 -11.62 14.79
C HIS A 43 14.32 -10.24 14.25
N THR A 44 13.09 -9.79 14.50
CA THR A 44 12.54 -8.55 13.92
C THR A 44 12.13 -7.53 14.96
N LYS A 45 12.08 -7.91 16.23
CA LYS A 45 11.65 -7.07 17.34
C LYS A 45 12.49 -5.80 17.49
N GLU A 46 13.80 -5.96 17.45
CA GLU A 46 14.76 -4.85 17.59
C GLU A 46 14.58 -3.79 16.51
N GLU A 47 14.29 -4.19 15.27
CA GLU A 47 14.02 -3.27 14.15
C GLU A 47 12.81 -2.38 14.47
N ILE A 48 11.71 -2.97 14.98
CA ILE A 48 10.49 -2.21 15.29
C ILE A 48 10.70 -1.28 16.48
N ILE A 49 11.41 -1.73 17.52
CA ILE A 49 11.74 -0.90 18.68
C ILE A 49 12.61 0.28 18.26
N ALA A 50 13.65 0.06 17.47
CA ALA A 50 14.51 1.13 16.96
C ALA A 50 13.74 2.14 16.10
N ARG A 51 12.81 1.64 15.27
CA ARG A 51 11.92 2.47 14.44
C ARG A 51 11.02 3.36 15.28
N ALA A 52 10.40 2.82 16.31
CA ALA A 52 9.54 3.56 17.24
C ALA A 52 10.33 4.59 18.04
N SER A 53 11.52 4.24 18.51
CA SER A 53 12.44 5.16 19.19
C SER A 53 12.82 6.35 18.30
N LYS A 54 13.15 6.10 17.03
CA LYS A 54 13.45 7.17 16.06
C LYS A 54 12.27 8.10 15.81
N LEU A 55 11.05 7.60 15.94
CA LEU A 55 9.81 8.37 15.79
C LEU A 55 9.35 8.99 17.12
N ASN A 56 10.02 8.71 18.22
CA ASN A 56 9.67 9.13 19.58
C ASN A 56 8.24 8.75 19.99
N ILE A 57 7.80 7.53 19.61
CA ILE A 57 6.45 7.02 19.94
C ILE A 57 6.53 5.81 20.88
N GLN A 58 5.42 5.49 21.53
CA GLN A 58 5.34 4.35 22.43
C GLN A 58 5.03 3.05 21.69
N ILE A 59 5.67 1.94 22.09
CA ILE A 59 5.34 0.59 21.63
C ILE A 59 4.44 -0.10 22.66
N LYS A 60 3.43 -0.80 22.16
CA LYS A 60 2.66 -1.79 22.89
C LYS A 60 3.04 -3.20 22.40
N PHE A 61 3.16 -4.14 23.31
CA PHE A 61 3.52 -5.52 22.97
C PHE A 61 2.30 -6.42 22.73
N SER A 62 1.11 -5.88 22.95
CA SER A 62 -0.17 -6.54 22.73
C SER A 62 -1.12 -5.65 21.93
N LEU A 63 -1.77 -6.23 20.92
CA LEU A 63 -2.79 -5.54 20.13
C LEU A 63 -3.96 -5.10 21.03
N LYS A 64 -4.35 -5.91 22.00
CA LYS A 64 -5.41 -5.60 22.98
C LYS A 64 -5.06 -4.38 23.82
N GLU A 65 -3.83 -4.27 24.31
CA GLU A 65 -3.38 -3.10 25.09
C GLU A 65 -3.33 -1.83 24.23
N LEU A 66 -2.93 -1.98 22.96
CA LEU A 66 -2.88 -0.84 22.04
C LEU A 66 -4.25 -0.19 21.85
N ILE A 67 -5.29 -1.00 21.61
CA ILE A 67 -6.57 -0.48 21.10
C ILE A 67 -7.59 -0.16 22.18
N ARG A 68 -7.43 -0.73 23.40
CA ARG A 68 -8.41 -0.58 24.49
C ARG A 68 -8.79 0.87 24.80
N ASP A 69 -7.82 1.76 24.79
CA ASP A 69 -7.99 3.16 25.17
C ASP A 69 -7.82 4.11 23.98
N ALA A 70 -7.67 3.57 22.74
CA ALA A 70 -7.44 4.36 21.55
C ALA A 70 -8.72 5.00 21.03
N ASP A 71 -8.66 6.28 20.74
CA ASP A 71 -9.74 7.05 20.12
C ASP A 71 -9.68 6.96 18.59
N LEU A 72 -8.46 6.98 18.04
CA LEU A 72 -8.17 6.95 16.61
C LEU A 72 -7.22 5.79 16.31
N ILE A 73 -7.66 4.83 15.53
CA ILE A 73 -6.90 3.63 15.18
C ILE A 73 -6.61 3.65 13.69
N PHE A 74 -5.35 3.60 13.32
CA PHE A 74 -4.88 3.53 11.93
C PHE A 74 -4.35 2.13 11.66
N SER A 75 -5.02 1.38 10.79
CA SER A 75 -4.57 0.06 10.33
C SER A 75 -3.73 0.22 9.06
N THR A 76 -2.47 -0.20 9.14
CA THR A 76 -1.45 -0.10 8.08
C THR A 76 -0.66 -1.41 7.96
N VAL A 77 -1.40 -2.51 7.95
CA VAL A 77 -0.87 -3.87 7.78
C VAL A 77 -0.84 -4.26 6.29
N THR A 78 -0.41 -5.48 5.97
CA THR A 78 -0.49 -6.01 4.61
C THR A 78 -1.94 -6.29 4.20
N ALA A 79 -2.21 -6.30 2.89
CA ALA A 79 -3.56 -6.40 2.35
C ALA A 79 -4.28 -7.69 2.79
N ASP A 80 -3.56 -8.80 2.79
CA ASP A 80 -4.01 -10.14 3.22
C ASP A 80 -4.38 -10.20 4.71
N GLN A 81 -3.76 -9.36 5.56
CA GLN A 81 -4.01 -9.32 7.01
C GLN A 81 -5.10 -8.32 7.43
N ALA A 82 -5.52 -7.44 6.56
CA ALA A 82 -6.41 -6.32 6.89
C ALA A 82 -7.72 -6.76 7.57
N LEU A 83 -8.43 -7.72 6.97
CA LEU A 83 -9.70 -8.24 7.51
C LEU A 83 -9.50 -9.00 8.81
N ALA A 84 -8.47 -9.86 8.89
CA ALA A 84 -8.18 -10.63 10.10
C ALA A 84 -7.86 -9.71 11.29
N VAL A 85 -7.11 -8.64 11.04
CA VAL A 85 -6.80 -7.62 12.05
C VAL A 85 -8.07 -6.88 12.48
N ALA A 86 -8.91 -6.43 11.56
CA ALA A 86 -10.17 -5.77 11.88
C ALA A 86 -11.08 -6.65 12.77
N LYS A 87 -11.22 -7.94 12.44
CA LYS A 87 -11.96 -8.91 13.25
C LYS A 87 -11.35 -9.07 14.65
N LYS A 88 -10.03 -9.16 14.75
CA LYS A 88 -9.33 -9.36 16.03
C LYS A 88 -9.43 -8.13 16.94
N VAL A 89 -9.42 -6.92 16.39
CA VAL A 89 -9.50 -5.69 17.19
C VAL A 89 -10.93 -5.36 17.62
N SER A 90 -11.95 -5.73 16.82
CA SER A 90 -13.34 -5.33 17.04
C SER A 90 -13.84 -5.60 18.45
N THR A 91 -13.52 -6.76 19.01
CA THR A 91 -13.95 -7.18 20.36
C THR A 91 -13.33 -6.41 21.52
N HIS A 92 -12.36 -5.55 21.25
CA HIS A 92 -11.60 -4.82 22.26
C HIS A 92 -11.62 -3.31 22.06
N LEU A 93 -12.33 -2.83 21.03
CA LEU A 93 -12.42 -1.41 20.71
C LEU A 93 -13.08 -0.61 21.84
N LYS A 94 -12.54 0.59 22.07
CA LYS A 94 -13.25 1.62 22.80
C LYS A 94 -14.50 2.03 22.03
N LYS A 95 -15.65 2.05 22.71
CA LYS A 95 -16.91 2.49 22.10
C LYS A 95 -16.77 3.85 21.44
N GLY A 96 -17.16 3.96 20.17
CA GLY A 96 -17.08 5.17 19.39
C GLY A 96 -15.69 5.51 18.85
N ALA A 97 -14.68 4.64 19.04
CA ALA A 97 -13.36 4.80 18.41
C ALA A 97 -13.46 4.78 16.88
N PHE A 98 -12.65 5.60 16.23
CA PHE A 98 -12.51 5.57 14.77
C PHE A 98 -11.48 4.52 14.35
N PHE A 99 -11.84 3.68 13.41
CA PHE A 99 -10.95 2.72 12.77
C PHE A 99 -10.73 3.12 11.31
N PHE A 100 -9.59 3.73 11.03
CA PHE A 100 -9.14 4.11 9.70
C PHE A 100 -8.40 2.93 9.07
N ASP A 101 -9.00 2.31 8.06
CA ASP A 101 -8.37 1.20 7.34
C ASP A 101 -7.65 1.70 6.09
N LEU A 102 -6.31 1.85 6.17
CA LEU A 102 -5.45 2.34 5.09
C LEU A 102 -4.95 1.21 4.17
N ASN A 103 -5.38 -0.03 4.43
CA ASN A 103 -4.88 -1.19 3.70
C ASN A 103 -5.47 -1.27 2.28
N SER A 104 -4.70 -1.80 1.34
CA SER A 104 -5.12 -1.93 -0.06
C SER A 104 -5.78 -3.29 -0.31
N CYS A 105 -6.97 -3.51 0.26
CA CYS A 105 -7.73 -4.74 0.12
C CYS A 105 -9.06 -4.53 -0.64
N ALA A 106 -9.68 -5.63 -1.07
CA ALA A 106 -10.90 -5.61 -1.86
C ALA A 106 -12.06 -4.86 -1.15
N PRO A 107 -12.96 -4.19 -1.89
CA PRO A 107 -14.11 -3.52 -1.31
C PRO A 107 -14.98 -4.44 -0.44
N SER A 108 -15.17 -5.69 -0.82
CA SER A 108 -15.89 -6.69 -0.02
C SER A 108 -15.20 -6.96 1.33
N SER A 109 -13.86 -7.05 1.35
CA SER A 109 -13.10 -7.17 2.60
C SER A 109 -13.25 -5.94 3.51
N LYS A 110 -13.32 -4.74 2.92
CA LYS A 110 -13.58 -3.49 3.66
C LYS A 110 -14.99 -3.47 4.26
N GLN A 111 -15.99 -3.93 3.51
CA GLN A 111 -17.37 -4.02 3.97
C GLN A 111 -17.50 -5.00 5.13
N GLU A 112 -16.91 -6.21 5.01
CA GLU A 112 -16.91 -7.19 6.07
C GLU A 112 -16.15 -6.70 7.32
N ALA A 113 -15.03 -6.00 7.15
CA ALA A 113 -14.30 -5.36 8.25
C ALA A 113 -15.16 -4.29 8.94
N CYS A 114 -15.89 -3.48 8.16
CA CYS A 114 -16.82 -2.48 8.67
C CYS A 114 -17.92 -3.09 9.55
N GLU A 115 -18.56 -4.15 9.07
CA GLU A 115 -19.60 -4.86 9.83
C GLU A 115 -19.06 -5.34 11.19
N ASN A 116 -17.87 -5.96 11.20
CA ASN A 116 -17.24 -6.43 12.43
C ASN A 116 -16.93 -5.30 13.41
N ILE A 117 -16.44 -4.15 12.93
CA ILE A 117 -16.12 -2.98 13.76
C ILE A 117 -17.41 -2.34 14.31
N GLN A 118 -18.46 -2.25 13.49
CA GLN A 118 -19.73 -1.61 13.88
C GLN A 118 -20.54 -2.40 14.91
N ILE A 119 -20.47 -3.74 14.90
CA ILE A 119 -21.11 -4.60 15.91
C ILE A 119 -20.68 -4.21 17.34
N PHE A 120 -19.47 -3.72 17.52
CA PHE A 120 -18.91 -3.28 18.80
C PHE A 120 -18.89 -1.76 18.96
N ASP A 121 -19.78 -1.04 18.29
CA ASP A 121 -19.92 0.43 18.36
C ASP A 121 -18.66 1.20 17.86
N GLY A 122 -17.78 0.59 17.09
CA GLY A 122 -16.67 1.25 16.40
C GLY A 122 -17.14 2.03 15.15
N ARG A 123 -16.36 3.00 14.73
CA ARG A 123 -16.61 3.85 13.55
C ARG A 123 -15.59 3.54 12.46
N TYR A 124 -15.96 2.68 11.53
CA TYR A 124 -15.10 2.29 10.43
C TYR A 124 -15.05 3.35 9.33
N VAL A 125 -13.86 3.55 8.74
CA VAL A 125 -13.61 4.45 7.61
C VAL A 125 -12.75 3.71 6.59
N ASP A 126 -13.25 3.56 5.37
CA ASP A 126 -12.45 3.09 4.23
C ASP A 126 -11.54 4.22 3.76
N VAL A 127 -10.23 3.98 3.82
CA VAL A 127 -9.20 4.95 3.42
C VAL A 127 -8.35 4.37 2.29
N ALA A 128 -8.38 5.01 1.14
CA ALA A 128 -7.51 4.70 0.01
C ALA A 128 -6.35 5.68 -0.07
N VAL A 129 -5.13 5.21 0.11
CA VAL A 129 -3.89 6.00 -0.07
C VAL A 129 -3.55 6.03 -1.56
N MET A 130 -3.61 7.22 -2.19
CA MET A 130 -3.64 7.37 -3.65
C MET A 130 -2.26 7.58 -4.31
N ALA A 131 -1.19 7.68 -3.51
CA ALA A 131 0.19 7.83 -3.99
C ALA A 131 1.18 7.15 -3.01
N PRO A 132 2.46 6.96 -3.40
CA PRO A 132 3.50 6.53 -2.46
C PRO A 132 3.66 7.54 -1.32
N VAL A 133 3.70 7.03 -0.09
CA VAL A 133 3.77 7.88 1.12
C VAL A 133 5.10 8.60 1.26
N SER A 134 6.18 8.04 0.70
CA SER A 134 7.55 8.56 0.81
C SER A 134 7.70 10.00 0.31
N ALA A 135 6.97 10.37 -0.76
CA ALA A 135 7.09 11.69 -1.39
C ALA A 135 6.42 12.82 -0.59
N LYS A 136 5.25 12.56 0.00
CA LYS A 136 4.41 13.57 0.66
C LYS A 136 4.15 13.31 2.13
N LYS A 137 4.60 12.18 2.66
CA LYS A 137 4.42 11.77 4.06
C LYS A 137 2.93 11.80 4.46
N HIS A 138 2.57 12.50 5.54
CA HIS A 138 1.19 12.67 6.02
C HIS A 138 0.29 13.47 5.06
N LEU A 139 0.87 14.22 4.12
CA LEU A 139 0.16 14.94 3.07
C LEU A 139 -0.06 14.08 1.81
N VAL A 140 0.14 12.78 1.88
CA VAL A 140 -0.22 11.87 0.79
C VAL A 140 -1.73 11.97 0.52
N PRO A 141 -2.17 12.11 -0.76
CA PRO A 141 -3.59 12.20 -1.05
C PRO A 141 -4.35 10.97 -0.59
N LEU A 142 -5.38 11.17 0.22
CA LEU A 142 -6.29 10.15 0.71
C LEU A 142 -7.68 10.34 0.08
N MET A 143 -8.32 9.23 -0.28
CA MET A 143 -9.75 9.18 -0.53
C MET A 143 -10.41 8.38 0.59
N ILE A 144 -11.53 8.88 1.13
CA ILE A 144 -12.26 8.19 2.19
C ILE A 144 -13.72 8.00 1.81
N SER A 145 -14.32 6.89 2.22
CA SER A 145 -15.74 6.59 2.00
C SER A 145 -16.40 5.87 3.19
N GLY A 146 -17.73 5.82 3.18
CA GLY A 146 -18.56 5.20 4.21
C GLY A 146 -19.31 6.23 5.05
N ASP A 147 -20.25 5.75 5.88
CA ASP A 147 -21.20 6.59 6.66
C ASP A 147 -20.52 7.58 7.62
N LYS A 148 -19.29 7.30 8.00
CA LYS A 148 -18.51 8.14 8.94
C LYS A 148 -17.52 9.06 8.23
N ALA A 149 -17.52 9.11 6.89
CA ALA A 149 -16.53 9.85 6.10
C ALA A 149 -16.50 11.35 6.43
N PHE A 150 -17.64 12.02 6.62
CA PHE A 150 -17.68 13.43 6.98
C PHE A 150 -17.05 13.72 8.35
N GLN A 151 -17.39 12.91 9.36
CA GLN A 151 -16.80 13.04 10.69
C GLN A 151 -15.29 12.72 10.66
N ALA A 152 -14.91 11.71 9.90
CA ALA A 152 -13.53 11.30 9.69
C ALA A 152 -12.70 12.38 9.00
N CYS A 153 -13.24 13.03 7.96
CA CYS A 153 -12.58 14.12 7.25
C CYS A 153 -12.16 15.24 8.22
N THR A 154 -13.09 15.71 9.04
CA THR A 154 -12.81 16.74 10.05
C THR A 154 -11.69 16.35 11.03
N ILE A 155 -11.59 15.06 11.37
CA ILE A 155 -10.52 14.53 12.23
C ILE A 155 -9.18 14.53 11.48
N LEU A 156 -9.17 13.99 10.26
CA LEU A 156 -7.97 13.84 9.44
C LEU A 156 -7.40 15.20 9.01
N GLU A 157 -8.25 16.20 8.72
CA GLU A 157 -7.83 17.58 8.46
C GLU A 157 -7.14 18.22 9.65
N LYS A 158 -7.61 17.95 10.88
CA LYS A 158 -6.93 18.38 12.11
C LYS A 158 -5.62 17.63 12.36
N LEU A 159 -5.42 16.46 11.76
CA LEU A 159 -4.15 15.73 11.71
C LEU A 159 -3.26 16.16 10.52
N PRO A 160 -3.43 17.34 9.99
CA PRO A 160 -3.11 17.96 8.69
C PRO A 160 -2.87 16.95 7.55
N MET A 161 -3.83 16.07 7.30
CA MET A 161 -3.78 15.11 6.18
C MET A 161 -4.55 15.66 4.96
N ASP A 162 -4.09 15.31 3.76
CA ASP A 162 -4.75 15.67 2.49
C ASP A 162 -5.86 14.65 2.19
N VAL A 163 -7.12 15.02 2.43
CA VAL A 163 -8.26 14.11 2.42
C VAL A 163 -9.34 14.58 1.47
N LYS A 164 -9.86 13.65 0.66
CA LYS A 164 -11.03 13.84 -0.19
C LYS A 164 -12.12 12.83 0.16
N ILE A 165 -13.32 13.32 0.48
CA ILE A 165 -14.49 12.46 0.65
C ILE A 165 -14.97 11.98 -0.72
N ILE A 166 -15.21 10.68 -0.82
CA ILE A 166 -15.89 10.04 -1.94
C ILE A 166 -17.27 9.58 -1.43
N GLU A 167 -18.30 10.20 -1.93
CA GLU A 167 -19.65 9.85 -1.56
C GLU A 167 -19.97 8.39 -1.93
N GLY A 168 -20.60 7.69 -1.01
CA GLY A 168 -21.01 6.30 -1.18
C GLY A 168 -20.61 5.40 0.00
N PRO A 169 -20.95 4.11 -0.09
CA PRO A 169 -20.72 3.15 0.98
C PRO A 169 -19.23 2.85 1.17
N VAL A 170 -18.91 2.18 2.27
CA VAL A 170 -17.60 1.58 2.53
C VAL A 170 -17.19 0.71 1.33
N GLY A 171 -15.92 0.83 0.92
CA GLY A 171 -15.37 0.18 -0.27
C GLY A 171 -15.34 1.07 -1.52
N ARG A 172 -16.04 2.21 -1.53
CA ARG A 172 -16.07 3.11 -2.71
C ARG A 172 -14.71 3.73 -3.01
N ALA A 173 -14.01 4.23 -1.99
CA ALA A 173 -12.66 4.78 -2.13
C ALA A 173 -11.66 3.69 -2.56
N SER A 174 -11.73 2.51 -1.94
CA SER A 174 -10.91 1.35 -2.31
C SER A 174 -11.18 0.87 -3.73
N SER A 175 -12.44 0.86 -4.20
CA SER A 175 -12.78 0.53 -5.59
C SER A 175 -12.06 1.43 -6.59
N ILE A 176 -12.06 2.74 -6.36
CA ILE A 176 -11.36 3.71 -7.24
C ILE A 176 -9.87 3.38 -7.31
N LYS A 177 -9.23 3.16 -6.16
CA LYS A 177 -7.82 2.80 -6.10
C LYS A 177 -7.53 1.50 -6.83
N MET A 178 -8.36 0.47 -6.64
CA MET A 178 -8.15 -0.86 -7.24
C MET A 178 -8.34 -0.86 -8.75
N VAL A 179 -9.39 -0.24 -9.27
CA VAL A 179 -9.59 -0.07 -10.72
C VAL A 179 -8.42 0.68 -11.34
N ARG A 180 -7.96 1.77 -10.71
CA ARG A 180 -6.76 2.48 -11.15
C ARG A 180 -5.51 1.59 -11.14
N SER A 181 -5.38 0.70 -10.16
CA SER A 181 -4.21 -0.20 -10.02
C SER A 181 -4.09 -1.19 -11.18
N ILE A 182 -5.19 -1.60 -11.82
CA ILE A 182 -5.16 -2.44 -13.03
C ILE A 182 -4.30 -1.77 -14.10
N MET A 183 -4.60 -0.50 -14.42
CA MET A 183 -3.86 0.24 -15.45
C MET A 183 -2.42 0.52 -15.03
N VAL A 184 -2.21 1.06 -13.83
CA VAL A 184 -0.87 1.50 -13.40
C VAL A 184 0.10 0.31 -13.35
N LYS A 185 -0.28 -0.77 -12.68
CA LYS A 185 0.60 -1.94 -12.51
C LYS A 185 0.63 -2.82 -13.76
N GLY A 186 -0.48 -2.87 -14.51
CA GLY A 186 -0.53 -3.57 -15.79
C GLY A 186 0.40 -2.94 -16.82
N LEU A 187 0.39 -1.62 -16.97
CA LEU A 187 1.32 -0.91 -17.85
C LEU A 187 2.77 -1.07 -17.38
N GLU A 188 3.03 -1.06 -16.08
CA GLU A 188 4.37 -1.32 -15.55
C GLU A 188 4.88 -2.72 -15.97
N ALA A 189 4.08 -3.75 -15.77
CA ALA A 189 4.44 -5.12 -16.15
C ALA A 189 4.60 -5.27 -17.67
N LEU A 190 3.65 -4.76 -18.43
CA LEU A 190 3.67 -4.84 -19.89
C LEU A 190 4.88 -4.12 -20.52
N THR A 191 5.21 -2.92 -20.04
CA THR A 191 6.39 -2.20 -20.53
C THR A 191 7.69 -2.88 -20.15
N ALA A 192 7.77 -3.49 -18.96
CA ALA A 192 8.93 -4.24 -18.53
C ALA A 192 9.13 -5.50 -19.38
N GLU A 193 8.06 -6.27 -19.63
CA GLU A 193 8.10 -7.46 -20.49
C GLU A 193 8.51 -7.12 -21.93
N CYS A 194 7.91 -6.08 -22.51
CA CYS A 194 8.26 -5.60 -23.84
C CYS A 194 9.76 -5.19 -23.92
N ALA A 195 10.25 -4.46 -22.92
CA ALA A 195 11.65 -4.02 -22.91
C ALA A 195 12.62 -5.22 -22.80
N LEU A 196 12.33 -6.20 -21.96
CA LEU A 196 13.16 -7.41 -21.85
C LEU A 196 13.18 -8.19 -23.18
N ALA A 197 12.01 -8.39 -23.79
CA ALA A 197 11.91 -9.09 -25.07
C ALA A 197 12.68 -8.37 -26.18
N ALA A 198 12.58 -7.04 -26.26
CA ALA A 198 13.28 -6.25 -27.26
C ALA A 198 14.81 -6.29 -27.10
N VAL A 199 15.31 -6.30 -25.84
CA VAL A 199 16.73 -6.46 -25.54
C VAL A 199 17.24 -7.86 -25.91
N GLU A 200 16.49 -8.91 -25.59
CA GLU A 200 16.85 -10.28 -25.91
C GLU A 200 16.85 -10.56 -27.44
N ALA A 201 15.95 -9.91 -28.15
CA ALA A 201 15.85 -10.00 -29.61
C ALA A 201 16.79 -9.06 -30.38
N ASP A 202 17.54 -8.22 -29.68
CA ASP A 202 18.47 -7.19 -30.25
C ASP A 202 17.76 -6.19 -31.20
N VAL A 203 16.55 -5.75 -30.82
CA VAL A 203 15.69 -4.82 -31.59
C VAL A 203 15.15 -3.67 -30.71
N LEU A 204 15.86 -3.33 -29.66
CA LEU A 204 15.38 -2.35 -28.65
C LEU A 204 15.08 -0.97 -29.27
N ASP A 205 16.02 -0.45 -30.05
CA ASP A 205 15.91 0.88 -30.62
C ASP A 205 14.79 0.96 -31.68
N GLU A 206 14.65 -0.07 -32.50
CA GLU A 206 13.60 -0.14 -33.54
C GLU A 206 12.21 -0.19 -32.90
N VAL A 207 12.02 -1.05 -31.90
CA VAL A 207 10.73 -1.16 -31.19
C VAL A 207 10.40 0.15 -30.49
N PHE A 208 11.33 0.73 -29.75
CA PHE A 208 11.07 1.95 -28.98
C PHE A 208 10.87 3.18 -29.86
N ASN A 209 11.59 3.29 -30.98
CA ASN A 209 11.40 4.35 -31.96
C ASN A 209 10.03 4.23 -32.63
N SER A 210 9.63 3.04 -33.05
CA SER A 210 8.31 2.80 -33.63
C SER A 210 7.17 3.16 -32.66
N LEU A 211 7.22 2.67 -31.42
CA LEU A 211 6.22 2.98 -30.41
C LEU A 211 6.15 4.48 -30.08
N SER A 212 7.30 5.16 -30.02
CA SER A 212 7.36 6.60 -29.77
C SER A 212 6.83 7.44 -30.93
N ALA A 213 6.97 6.98 -32.17
CA ALA A 213 6.45 7.65 -33.34
C ALA A 213 4.92 7.61 -33.39
N GLU A 214 4.31 6.46 -33.05
CA GLU A 214 2.86 6.27 -33.02
C GLU A 214 2.21 6.86 -31.75
N HIS A 215 2.94 6.87 -30.65
CA HIS A 215 2.46 7.30 -29.33
C HIS A 215 3.43 8.30 -28.70
N PRO A 216 3.50 9.56 -29.14
CA PRO A 216 4.51 10.56 -28.69
C PRO A 216 4.49 10.84 -27.19
N HIS A 217 3.36 10.55 -26.50
CA HIS A 217 3.22 10.71 -25.04
C HIS A 217 3.65 9.48 -24.25
N PHE A 218 4.02 8.39 -24.92
CA PHE A 218 4.49 7.16 -24.30
C PHE A 218 6.02 7.22 -24.15
N TYR A 219 6.52 7.83 -23.10
CA TYR A 219 7.96 7.86 -22.76
C TYR A 219 8.46 6.48 -22.33
N ILE A 220 8.47 5.50 -23.23
CA ILE A 220 8.63 4.08 -22.96
C ILE A 220 9.94 3.78 -22.22
N ILE A 221 11.09 4.29 -22.70
CA ILE A 221 12.40 4.03 -22.10
C ILE A 221 12.44 4.55 -20.66
N LYS A 222 12.04 5.82 -20.46
CA LYS A 222 12.06 6.44 -19.13
C LYS A 222 11.10 5.75 -18.16
N HIS A 223 9.94 5.35 -18.64
CA HIS A 223 8.97 4.60 -17.85
C HIS A 223 9.45 3.17 -17.56
N SER A 224 10.10 2.49 -18.50
CA SER A 224 10.65 1.15 -18.28
C SER A 224 11.65 1.13 -17.12
N ILE A 225 12.59 2.08 -17.07
CA ILE A 225 13.56 2.20 -15.98
C ILE A 225 12.86 2.36 -14.63
N TYR A 226 11.89 3.29 -14.57
CA TYR A 226 11.09 3.49 -13.36
C TYR A 226 10.30 2.24 -12.99
N ASN A 227 9.71 1.55 -13.97
CA ASN A 227 8.87 0.38 -13.76
C ASN A 227 9.70 -0.81 -13.23
N PHE A 228 10.92 -1.01 -13.74
CA PHE A 228 11.85 -2.01 -13.24
C PHE A 228 12.25 -1.74 -11.78
N GLU A 229 12.67 -0.52 -11.47
CA GLU A 229 13.02 -0.14 -10.08
C GLU A 229 11.85 -0.40 -9.12
N ARG A 230 10.63 -0.01 -9.51
CA ARG A 230 9.44 -0.22 -8.70
C ARG A 230 9.08 -1.70 -8.52
N SER A 231 9.25 -2.51 -9.54
CA SER A 231 8.97 -3.94 -9.49
C SER A 231 10.00 -4.69 -8.64
N LEU A 232 11.28 -4.35 -8.74
CA LEU A 232 12.33 -4.91 -7.89
C LEU A 232 12.13 -4.55 -6.42
N SER A 233 11.91 -3.27 -6.12
CA SER A 233 11.82 -2.79 -4.73
C SER A 233 10.50 -3.17 -4.03
N HIS A 234 9.41 -3.36 -4.76
CA HIS A 234 8.06 -3.49 -4.19
C HIS A 234 7.22 -4.61 -4.80
N GLY A 235 7.79 -5.46 -5.65
CA GLY A 235 7.04 -6.43 -6.45
C GLY A 235 6.20 -7.39 -5.61
N LYS A 236 6.74 -7.96 -4.54
CA LYS A 236 5.98 -8.85 -3.62
C LYS A 236 4.71 -8.17 -3.09
N ARG A 237 4.84 -6.98 -2.50
CA ARG A 237 3.68 -6.22 -1.99
C ARG A 237 2.70 -5.84 -3.11
N ARG A 238 3.19 -5.50 -4.30
CA ARG A 238 2.36 -5.15 -5.46
C ARG A 238 1.58 -6.34 -5.99
N SER A 239 2.17 -7.55 -5.92
CA SER A 239 1.48 -8.80 -6.21
C SER A 239 0.29 -9.02 -5.27
N GLU A 240 0.50 -8.89 -3.95
CA GLU A 240 -0.58 -8.99 -2.96
C GLU A 240 -1.72 -7.99 -3.25
N GLU A 241 -1.38 -6.74 -3.54
CA GLU A 241 -2.38 -5.72 -3.91
C GLU A 241 -3.14 -6.08 -5.21
N LEU A 242 -2.51 -6.77 -6.17
CA LEU A 242 -3.15 -7.22 -7.41
C LEU A 242 -4.03 -8.45 -7.22
N LEU A 243 -3.71 -9.33 -6.27
CA LEU A 243 -4.59 -10.41 -5.86
C LEU A 243 -5.89 -9.88 -5.24
N GLU A 244 -5.81 -8.79 -4.45
CA GLU A 244 -7.00 -8.10 -3.95
C GLU A 244 -7.81 -7.43 -5.09
N VAL A 245 -7.13 -6.88 -6.12
CA VAL A 245 -7.80 -6.42 -7.35
C VAL A 245 -8.51 -7.57 -8.06
N SER A 246 -7.86 -8.74 -8.16
CA SER A 246 -8.46 -9.93 -8.77
C SER A 246 -9.71 -10.38 -8.02
N LYS A 247 -9.67 -10.37 -6.69
CA LYS A 247 -10.83 -10.64 -5.84
C LYS A 247 -11.98 -9.65 -6.10
N MET A 248 -11.67 -8.36 -6.16
CA MET A 248 -12.69 -7.34 -6.48
C MET A 248 -13.34 -7.61 -7.85
N LEU A 249 -12.55 -8.02 -8.87
CA LEU A 249 -13.09 -8.33 -10.19
C LEU A 249 -13.97 -9.58 -10.16
N GLU A 250 -13.62 -10.60 -9.38
CA GLU A 250 -14.44 -11.79 -9.13
C GLU A 250 -15.78 -11.42 -8.46
N ASP A 251 -15.74 -10.58 -7.43
CA ASP A 251 -16.95 -10.05 -6.76
C ASP A 251 -17.87 -9.31 -7.75
N LEU A 252 -17.28 -8.59 -8.72
CA LEU A 252 -17.99 -7.90 -9.80
C LEU A 252 -18.39 -8.82 -10.96
N ARG A 253 -18.08 -10.11 -10.90
CA ARG A 253 -18.29 -11.11 -11.98
C ARG A 253 -17.61 -10.75 -13.30
N LEU A 254 -16.44 -10.13 -13.21
CA LEU A 254 -15.60 -9.76 -14.35
C LEU A 254 -14.39 -10.68 -14.46
N ALA A 255 -13.90 -10.84 -15.70
CA ALA A 255 -12.63 -11.55 -15.95
C ALA A 255 -11.46 -10.79 -15.30
N ASN A 256 -10.51 -11.51 -14.71
CA ASN A 256 -9.38 -10.96 -13.98
C ASN A 256 -8.02 -11.45 -14.49
N HIS A 257 -7.97 -11.92 -15.74
CA HIS A 257 -6.75 -12.53 -16.32
C HIS A 257 -5.56 -11.57 -16.28
N MET A 258 -5.73 -10.31 -16.68
CA MET A 258 -4.65 -9.32 -16.69
C MET A 258 -4.12 -9.02 -15.29
N SER A 259 -5.00 -8.90 -14.30
CA SER A 259 -4.60 -8.66 -12.92
C SER A 259 -3.84 -9.84 -12.32
N LYS A 260 -4.25 -11.08 -12.61
CA LYS A 260 -3.54 -12.30 -12.19
C LYS A 260 -2.17 -12.41 -12.86
N ALA A 261 -2.10 -12.22 -14.18
CA ALA A 261 -0.83 -12.25 -14.92
C ALA A 261 0.13 -11.17 -14.39
N THR A 262 -0.38 -9.95 -14.15
CA THR A 262 0.41 -8.87 -13.58
C THR A 262 0.88 -9.19 -12.14
N ALA A 263 0.07 -9.86 -11.33
CA ALA A 263 0.45 -10.29 -9.98
C ALA A 263 1.62 -11.29 -10.03
N ILE A 264 1.55 -12.28 -10.92
CA ILE A 264 2.62 -13.26 -11.14
C ILE A 264 3.90 -12.54 -11.56
N TRP A 265 3.82 -11.64 -12.55
CA TRP A 265 4.95 -10.87 -13.03
C TRP A 265 5.61 -10.06 -11.90
N GLN A 266 4.83 -9.31 -11.12
CA GLN A 266 5.32 -8.51 -10.01
C GLN A 266 5.98 -9.36 -8.91
N ASN A 267 5.40 -10.54 -8.62
CA ASN A 267 5.97 -11.47 -7.65
C ASN A 267 7.32 -12.01 -8.11
N ASN A 268 7.42 -12.42 -9.37
CA ASN A 268 8.65 -13.01 -9.94
C ASN A 268 9.80 -12.00 -9.88
N ILE A 269 9.59 -10.77 -10.36
CA ILE A 269 10.62 -9.71 -10.28
C ILE A 269 10.94 -9.35 -8.84
N GLY A 270 9.94 -9.19 -7.98
CA GLY A 270 10.14 -8.83 -6.57
C GLY A 270 10.80 -9.94 -5.74
N SER A 271 10.84 -11.17 -6.24
CA SER A 271 11.51 -12.30 -5.58
C SER A 271 13.01 -12.38 -5.87
N LEU A 272 13.51 -11.63 -6.85
CA LEU A 272 14.95 -11.58 -7.17
C LEU A 272 15.79 -10.83 -6.10
N GLU A 273 15.13 -10.19 -5.12
CA GLU A 273 15.76 -9.52 -3.97
C GLU A 273 16.85 -8.48 -4.34
N LYS A 274 16.73 -7.88 -5.52
CA LYS A 274 17.67 -6.87 -6.02
C LYS A 274 17.20 -5.45 -5.65
N THR A 275 18.18 -4.64 -5.30
CA THR A 275 18.00 -3.21 -4.97
C THR A 275 18.81 -2.33 -5.92
N ASN A 276 18.59 -2.45 -7.23
CA ASN A 276 19.23 -1.56 -8.18
C ASN A 276 18.57 -0.18 -8.15
N SER A 277 19.38 0.87 -8.05
CA SER A 277 18.89 2.24 -8.15
C SER A 277 18.50 2.59 -9.59
N MET A 278 17.62 3.60 -9.75
CA MET A 278 17.26 4.10 -11.08
C MET A 278 18.45 4.58 -11.91
N SER A 279 19.51 5.12 -11.26
CA SER A 279 20.74 5.54 -11.93
C SER A 279 21.51 4.35 -12.50
N GLU A 280 21.69 3.30 -11.70
CA GLU A 280 22.39 2.07 -12.15
C GLU A 280 21.67 1.38 -13.30
N ILE A 281 20.34 1.28 -13.25
CA ILE A 281 19.53 0.73 -14.33
C ILE A 281 19.67 1.59 -15.59
N LYS A 282 19.65 2.92 -15.46
CA LYS A 282 19.75 3.84 -16.58
C LYS A 282 21.12 3.79 -17.28
N GLU A 283 22.21 3.74 -16.50
CA GLU A 283 23.58 3.74 -17.04
C GLU A 283 23.89 2.47 -17.84
N ASN A 284 23.31 1.33 -17.45
CA ASN A 284 23.58 0.02 -18.02
C ASN A 284 22.32 -0.76 -18.40
N PHE A 285 21.31 -0.10 -18.99
CA PHE A 285 19.98 -0.67 -19.19
C PHE A 285 19.98 -2.03 -19.90
N VAL A 286 20.71 -2.14 -21.04
CA VAL A 286 20.80 -3.39 -21.82
C VAL A 286 21.47 -4.50 -21.02
N SER A 287 22.57 -4.22 -20.34
CA SER A 287 23.26 -5.21 -19.49
C SER A 287 22.38 -5.66 -18.32
N PHE A 288 21.72 -4.71 -17.67
CA PHE A 288 20.76 -4.97 -16.59
C PHE A 288 19.58 -5.85 -17.09
N ALA A 289 19.01 -5.53 -18.24
CA ALA A 289 17.90 -6.28 -18.81
C ALA A 289 18.30 -7.72 -19.16
N LYS A 290 19.48 -7.93 -19.79
CA LYS A 290 20.03 -9.27 -20.06
C LYS A 290 20.24 -10.09 -18.79
N GLN A 291 20.79 -9.48 -17.75
CA GLN A 291 20.99 -10.15 -16.46
C GLN A 291 19.63 -10.52 -15.83
N LEU A 292 18.67 -9.61 -15.83
CA LEU A 292 17.35 -9.84 -15.28
C LEU A 292 16.60 -10.95 -16.04
N SER A 293 16.68 -10.95 -17.37
CA SER A 293 16.12 -12.02 -18.21
C SER A 293 16.71 -13.38 -17.88
N ALA A 294 18.04 -13.47 -17.67
CA ALA A 294 18.69 -14.72 -17.30
C ALA A 294 18.16 -15.26 -15.97
N GLU A 295 18.05 -14.40 -14.94
CA GLU A 295 17.55 -14.79 -13.63
C GLU A 295 16.06 -15.17 -13.63
N LEU A 296 15.24 -14.51 -14.45
CA LEU A 296 13.83 -14.87 -14.59
C LEU A 296 13.62 -16.24 -15.24
N ARG A 297 14.52 -16.70 -16.11
CA ARG A 297 14.50 -18.06 -16.68
C ARG A 297 14.70 -19.15 -15.64
N ASP A 298 15.38 -18.85 -14.54
CA ASP A 298 15.64 -19.81 -13.47
C ASP A 298 14.48 -19.91 -12.48
N ILE A 299 13.51 -18.98 -12.53
CA ILE A 299 12.28 -19.07 -11.76
C ILE A 299 11.37 -20.07 -12.45
N LYS A 300 11.31 -21.29 -11.88
CA LYS A 300 10.34 -22.31 -12.33
C LYS A 300 8.92 -21.84 -12.04
N GLU A 301 8.04 -21.96 -13.05
CA GLU A 301 6.59 -21.77 -12.92
C GLU A 301 5.98 -22.65 -11.81
#